data_620ace127368d3d35ca02845524c41cb
#
_entry.id   620ace127368d3d35ca02845524c41cb
#
_cell.length_a   1.000
_cell.length_b   1.000
_cell.length_c   1.000
_cell.angle_alpha   90.00
_cell.angle_beta   90.00
_cell.angle_gamma   90.00
#
_symmetry.space_group_name_H-M   'P 1'
#
loop_
_entity.id
_entity.type
_entity.pdbx_description
1 polymer ?
#
loop_
_entity_poly.entity_id
_entity_poly.type
_entity_poly.pdbx_seq_one_letter_code
_entity_poly.pdbx_strand_id
1 'polypeptide(L)'
;EAVQRGVARKDATGAELADAEISGTFFSLKDIRSQLVADVKAKARRDADDPETPAMLPISKDEIHRAFAKPGVVSQMYDKFETRSEQVSMSVEVRNALVTSSHRELEAGTGIGKSIAYLLPEALFAQKNDVTVGIATKTNALTDQLVTHDLPALARALPNGLSFCSLKGYEHYPCLHRVDRAA
;
A
#
# COMPACT_ATOMS: atom_id res chain seq x y z
N GLU A 1 3.89 -2.05 -18.44
CA GLU A 1 3.37 -2.16 -19.82
C GLU A 1 3.19 -3.61 -20.25
N ALA A 2 4.16 -4.53 -20.06
CA ALA A 2 4.03 -5.94 -20.44
C ALA A 2 2.91 -6.66 -19.65
N VAL A 3 2.76 -6.37 -18.36
CA VAL A 3 1.69 -6.91 -17.51
C VAL A 3 0.33 -6.30 -17.90
N GLN A 4 0.28 -5.01 -18.22
CA GLN A 4 -0.95 -4.36 -18.73
C GLN A 4 -1.34 -4.86 -20.12
N ARG A 5 -0.39 -5.13 -21.01
CA ARG A 5 -0.68 -5.73 -22.32
C ARG A 5 -1.23 -7.16 -22.19
N GLY A 6 -0.77 -7.94 -21.21
CA GLY A 6 -1.32 -9.27 -20.91
C GLY A 6 -2.75 -9.22 -20.37
N VAL A 7 -3.10 -8.20 -19.58
CA VAL A 7 -4.47 -7.99 -19.05
C VAL A 7 -5.39 -7.40 -20.12
N ALA A 8 -4.92 -6.44 -20.92
CA ALA A 8 -5.70 -5.85 -22.01
C ALA A 8 -6.04 -6.83 -23.13
N ARG A 9 -5.25 -7.89 -23.29
CA ARG A 9 -5.52 -8.97 -24.27
C ARG A 9 -6.49 -10.04 -23.79
N LYS A 10 -6.93 -10.00 -22.55
CA LYS A 10 -7.95 -10.94 -22.06
C LYS A 10 -9.32 -10.77 -22.75
N ASP A 11 -9.54 -9.63 -23.36
CA ASP A 11 -10.75 -9.32 -24.13
C ASP A 11 -10.54 -9.52 -25.63
N ALA A 12 -9.34 -9.89 -26.06
CA ALA A 12 -9.04 -10.28 -27.43
C ALA A 12 -9.52 -11.72 -27.70
N THR A 13 -10.01 -11.97 -28.89
CA THR A 13 -10.50 -13.30 -29.32
C THR A 13 -9.40 -14.35 -29.12
N GLY A 14 -9.80 -15.60 -28.80
CA GLY A 14 -8.86 -16.70 -28.53
C GLY A 14 -7.81 -16.96 -29.65
N ALA A 15 -8.04 -16.51 -30.88
CA ALA A 15 -7.08 -16.54 -31.98
C ALA A 15 -5.86 -15.61 -31.76
N GLU A 16 -6.04 -14.40 -31.19
CA GLU A 16 -4.96 -13.46 -30.92
C GLU A 16 -4.10 -13.91 -29.75
N LEU A 17 -4.67 -14.64 -28.77
CA LEU A 17 -3.91 -15.26 -27.69
C LEU A 17 -3.02 -16.41 -28.18
N ALA A 18 -3.55 -17.23 -29.10
CA ALA A 18 -2.80 -18.33 -29.72
C ALA A 18 -1.60 -17.80 -30.52
N ASP A 19 -1.78 -16.75 -31.32
CA ASP A 19 -0.70 -16.12 -32.08
C ASP A 19 0.36 -15.46 -31.21
N ALA A 20 0.00 -14.92 -30.07
CA ALA A 20 0.96 -14.36 -29.11
C ALA A 20 1.78 -15.45 -28.41
N GLU A 21 1.22 -16.64 -28.17
CA GLU A 21 1.93 -17.80 -27.65
C GLU A 21 2.90 -18.40 -28.68
N ILE A 22 2.49 -18.45 -29.94
CA ILE A 22 3.29 -19.01 -31.05
C ILE A 22 4.45 -18.06 -31.43
N SER A 23 4.33 -16.76 -31.23
CA SER A 23 5.37 -15.79 -31.56
C SER A 23 6.58 -15.79 -30.59
N GLY A 24 6.59 -16.64 -29.57
CA GLY A 24 7.75 -16.89 -28.71
C GLY A 24 8.22 -15.73 -27.85
N THR A 25 7.41 -14.70 -27.67
CA THR A 25 7.71 -13.59 -26.76
C THR A 25 7.43 -13.99 -25.30
N PHE A 26 7.99 -15.09 -24.86
CA PHE A 26 8.09 -15.42 -23.44
C PHE A 26 9.17 -14.54 -22.83
N PHE A 27 8.79 -13.43 -22.23
CA PHE A 27 9.68 -12.74 -21.31
C PHE A 27 9.93 -13.67 -20.13
N SER A 28 11.19 -14.02 -19.87
CA SER A 28 11.46 -14.77 -18.66
C SER A 28 11.06 -13.88 -17.46
N LEU A 29 10.51 -14.47 -16.41
CA LEU A 29 10.17 -13.73 -15.17
C LEU A 29 11.39 -12.97 -14.63
N LYS A 30 12.61 -13.44 -14.91
CA LYS A 30 13.86 -12.80 -14.57
C LYS A 30 14.06 -11.50 -15.36
N ASP A 31 13.71 -11.49 -16.64
CA ASP A 31 13.86 -10.32 -17.52
C ASP A 31 12.82 -9.26 -17.16
N ILE A 32 11.56 -9.67 -16.92
CA ILE A 32 10.50 -8.77 -16.44
C ILE A 32 10.88 -8.14 -15.09
N ARG A 33 11.42 -8.93 -14.16
CA ARG A 33 11.86 -8.42 -12.87
C ARG A 33 13.03 -7.45 -13.00
N SER A 34 14.00 -7.77 -13.85
CA SER A 34 15.16 -6.92 -14.10
C SER A 34 14.75 -5.59 -14.73
N GLN A 35 13.81 -5.63 -15.67
CA GLN A 35 13.27 -4.44 -16.34
C GLN A 35 12.44 -3.58 -15.40
N LEU A 36 11.55 -4.16 -14.59
CA LEU A 36 10.80 -3.47 -13.55
C LEU A 36 11.71 -2.79 -12.52
N VAL A 37 12.76 -3.47 -12.06
CA VAL A 37 13.73 -2.89 -11.12
C VAL A 37 14.51 -1.75 -11.77
N ALA A 38 14.88 -1.88 -13.04
CA ALA A 38 15.57 -0.82 -13.79
C ALA A 38 14.65 0.39 -13.98
N ASP A 39 13.39 0.18 -14.34
CA ASP A 39 12.39 1.24 -14.55
C ASP A 39 12.08 2.00 -13.26
N VAL A 40 11.91 1.27 -12.14
CA VAL A 40 11.71 1.87 -10.81
C VAL A 40 12.91 2.71 -10.39
N LYS A 41 14.14 2.19 -10.59
CA LYS A 41 15.37 2.95 -10.30
C LYS A 41 15.55 4.17 -11.20
N ALA A 42 15.21 4.06 -12.48
CA ALA A 42 15.28 5.16 -13.43
C ALA A 42 14.24 6.25 -13.09
N LYS A 43 13.03 5.85 -12.66
CA LYS A 43 12.00 6.78 -12.19
C LYS A 43 12.45 7.49 -10.91
N ALA A 44 12.91 6.73 -9.91
CA ALA A 44 13.38 7.28 -8.64
C ALA A 44 14.55 8.26 -8.82
N ARG A 45 15.46 8.03 -9.78
CA ARG A 45 16.53 8.98 -10.12
C ARG A 45 16.00 10.24 -10.77
N ARG A 46 15.06 10.14 -11.72
CA ARG A 46 14.42 11.31 -12.34
C ARG A 46 13.68 12.16 -11.32
N ASP A 47 12.91 11.50 -10.44
CA ASP A 47 12.15 12.19 -9.39
C ASP A 47 13.08 12.87 -8.35
N ALA A 48 14.28 12.32 -8.11
CA ALA A 48 15.28 12.90 -7.22
C ALA A 48 16.04 14.11 -7.82
N ASP A 49 16.20 14.13 -9.15
CA ASP A 49 16.90 15.20 -9.88
C ASP A 49 15.93 16.28 -10.42
N ASP A 50 14.61 16.11 -10.23
CA ASP A 50 13.62 17.05 -10.70
C ASP A 50 13.44 18.19 -9.69
N PRO A 51 13.88 19.42 -10.02
CA PRO A 51 13.72 20.59 -9.15
C PRO A 51 12.25 20.98 -8.94
N GLU A 52 11.31 20.41 -9.70
CA GLU A 52 9.87 20.65 -9.59
C GLU A 52 9.15 19.60 -8.73
N THR A 53 9.86 18.69 -8.05
CA THR A 53 9.18 17.76 -7.13
C THR A 53 8.44 18.56 -6.07
N PRO A 54 7.11 18.57 -6.06
CA PRO A 54 6.36 19.44 -5.15
C PRO A 54 6.65 19.06 -3.70
N ALA A 55 6.86 20.07 -2.86
CA ALA A 55 7.08 19.84 -1.43
C ALA A 55 5.85 19.13 -0.83
N MET A 56 6.11 18.04 -0.12
CA MET A 56 5.05 17.27 0.53
C MET A 56 4.29 18.12 1.55
N LEU A 57 2.97 18.11 1.45
CA LEU A 57 2.09 18.83 2.37
C LEU A 57 2.06 18.11 3.72
N PRO A 58 2.41 18.79 4.81
CA PRO A 58 2.41 18.16 6.12
C PRO A 58 0.99 17.91 6.62
N ILE A 59 0.76 16.77 7.26
CA ILE A 59 -0.41 16.58 8.12
C ILE A 59 -0.13 17.23 9.48
N SER A 60 -1.13 17.90 10.04
CA SER A 60 -0.99 18.55 11.35
C SER A 60 -1.17 17.53 12.50
N LYS A 61 -0.65 17.86 13.69
CA LYS A 61 -0.95 17.05 14.89
C LYS A 61 -2.44 17.09 15.22
N ASP A 62 -3.09 18.22 14.98
CA ASP A 62 -4.53 18.38 15.26
C ASP A 62 -5.39 17.50 14.34
N GLU A 63 -4.96 17.22 13.10
CA GLU A 63 -5.64 16.25 12.23
C GLU A 63 -5.59 14.85 12.85
N ILE A 64 -4.46 14.44 13.41
CA ILE A 64 -4.35 13.16 14.12
C ILE A 64 -5.24 13.15 15.36
N HIS A 65 -5.16 14.17 16.22
CA HIS A 65 -5.98 14.23 17.45
C HIS A 65 -7.49 14.21 17.12
N ARG A 66 -7.92 14.94 16.11
CA ARG A 66 -9.32 14.93 15.67
C ARG A 66 -9.76 13.57 15.14
N ALA A 67 -8.90 12.87 14.43
CA ALA A 67 -9.23 11.54 13.90
C ALA A 67 -9.43 10.50 15.02
N PHE A 68 -8.72 10.65 16.16
CA PHE A 68 -8.90 9.82 17.36
C PHE A 68 -9.94 10.35 18.35
N ALA A 69 -10.52 11.50 18.12
CA ALA A 69 -11.56 12.05 18.99
C ALA A 69 -12.93 11.36 18.74
N LYS A 70 -13.92 11.72 19.54
CA LYS A 70 -15.35 11.38 19.30
C LYS A 70 -16.16 12.67 19.05
N PRO A 71 -16.78 12.79 17.86
CA PRO A 71 -16.75 11.90 16.71
C PRO A 71 -15.44 12.08 15.89
N GLY A 72 -14.86 11.01 15.39
CA GLY A 72 -13.65 11.01 14.54
C GLY A 72 -13.56 9.77 13.68
N VAL A 73 -12.59 9.75 12.76
CA VAL A 73 -12.39 8.64 11.81
C VAL A 73 -12.26 7.31 12.55
N VAL A 74 -11.40 7.24 13.56
CA VAL A 74 -11.14 5.98 14.28
C VAL A 74 -12.36 5.53 15.08
N SER A 75 -13.14 6.47 15.63
CA SER A 75 -14.35 6.12 16.38
C SER A 75 -15.46 5.52 15.51
N GLN A 76 -15.44 5.76 14.20
CA GLN A 76 -16.38 5.18 13.25
C GLN A 76 -16.02 3.74 12.82
N MET A 77 -14.78 3.31 13.12
CA MET A 77 -14.31 1.96 12.78
C MET A 77 -14.75 0.89 13.78
N TYR A 78 -15.14 1.30 14.99
CA TYR A 78 -15.41 0.38 16.10
C TYR A 78 -16.69 0.76 16.85
N ASP A 79 -17.53 -0.23 17.14
CA ASP A 79 -18.78 -0.04 17.92
C ASP A 79 -18.50 0.48 19.34
N LYS A 80 -17.41 -0.01 19.94
CA LYS A 80 -16.97 0.39 21.27
C LYS A 80 -15.54 0.95 21.18
N PHE A 81 -15.46 2.22 20.81
CA PHE A 81 -14.18 2.91 20.72
C PHE A 81 -13.87 3.67 22.01
N GLU A 82 -12.67 3.48 22.52
CA GLU A 82 -12.05 4.27 23.59
C GLU A 82 -10.74 4.86 23.09
N THR A 83 -10.57 6.16 23.26
CA THR A 83 -9.31 6.83 22.92
C THR A 83 -8.22 6.39 23.90
N ARG A 84 -7.12 5.87 23.37
CA ARG A 84 -5.94 5.47 24.14
C ARG A 84 -4.79 6.44 23.88
N SER A 85 -4.25 7.02 24.92
CA SER A 85 -3.18 8.03 24.81
C SER A 85 -1.93 7.50 24.11
N GLU A 86 -1.56 6.25 24.37
CA GLU A 86 -0.41 5.59 23.75
C GLU A 86 -0.59 5.40 22.24
N GLN A 87 -1.81 5.06 21.82
CA GLN A 87 -2.15 4.93 20.41
C GLN A 87 -2.05 6.26 19.67
N VAL A 88 -2.57 7.32 20.28
CA VAL A 88 -2.48 8.69 19.73
C VAL A 88 -1.03 9.14 19.68
N SER A 89 -0.26 8.94 20.76
CA SER A 89 1.16 9.29 20.82
C SER A 89 1.97 8.60 19.73
N MET A 90 1.78 7.29 19.55
CA MET A 90 2.42 6.55 18.48
C MET A 90 2.05 7.11 17.10
N SER A 91 0.77 7.41 16.87
CA SER A 91 0.29 7.99 15.61
C SER A 91 0.92 9.36 15.31
N VAL A 92 1.10 10.20 16.35
CA VAL A 92 1.80 11.49 16.22
C VAL A 92 3.26 11.28 15.85
N GLU A 93 3.93 10.27 16.41
CA GLU A 93 5.33 9.98 16.07
C GLU A 93 5.48 9.45 14.63
N VAL A 94 4.58 8.59 14.16
CA VAL A 94 4.54 8.19 12.75
C VAL A 94 4.32 9.40 11.84
N ARG A 95 3.37 10.26 12.18
CA ARG A 95 3.15 11.54 11.48
C ARG A 95 4.42 12.39 11.46
N ASN A 96 5.13 12.50 12.59
CA ASN A 96 6.38 13.27 12.66
C ASN A 96 7.44 12.69 11.71
N ALA A 97 7.59 11.36 11.66
CA ALA A 97 8.51 10.68 10.74
C ALA A 97 8.21 11.02 9.28
N LEU A 98 6.94 10.95 8.86
CA LEU A 98 6.50 11.28 7.50
C LEU A 98 6.79 12.73 7.13
N VAL A 99 6.44 13.68 8.01
CA VAL A 99 6.58 15.10 7.74
C VAL A 99 8.05 15.57 7.73
N THR A 100 8.90 14.96 8.58
CA THR A 100 10.31 15.30 8.64
C THR A 100 11.22 14.42 7.80
N SER A 101 10.64 13.48 7.03
CA SER A 101 11.36 12.46 6.26
C SER A 101 12.46 11.77 7.08
N SER A 102 12.13 11.43 8.33
CA SER A 102 13.09 10.86 9.29
C SER A 102 12.76 9.40 9.61
N HIS A 103 13.82 8.61 9.82
CA HIS A 103 13.67 7.24 10.31
C HIS A 103 13.41 7.26 11.83
N ARG A 104 12.43 6.46 12.27
CA ARG A 104 12.08 6.31 13.68
C ARG A 104 11.84 4.85 14.02
N GLU A 105 12.29 4.43 15.16
CA GLU A 105 11.93 3.16 15.77
C GLU A 105 10.93 3.44 16.88
N LEU A 106 9.78 2.76 16.83
CA LEU A 106 8.68 2.94 17.78
C LEU A 106 8.33 1.58 18.38
N GLU A 107 8.53 1.46 19.69
CA GLU A 107 8.10 0.31 20.45
C GLU A 107 6.79 0.62 21.20
N ALA A 108 5.85 -0.31 21.15
CA ALA A 108 4.58 -0.17 21.81
C ALA A 108 4.05 -1.53 22.29
N GLY A 109 3.41 -1.55 23.44
CA GLY A 109 2.85 -2.73 24.06
C GLY A 109 1.80 -3.45 23.19
N THR A 110 1.48 -4.68 23.55
CA THR A 110 0.40 -5.42 22.90
C THR A 110 -0.96 -4.82 23.25
N GLY A 111 -1.91 -4.88 22.31
CA GLY A 111 -3.30 -4.45 22.58
C GLY A 111 -3.58 -2.95 22.51
N ILE A 112 -2.58 -2.09 22.28
CA ILE A 112 -2.81 -0.64 22.14
C ILE A 112 -3.45 -0.22 20.82
N GLY A 113 -3.56 -1.13 19.84
CA GLY A 113 -4.09 -0.80 18.50
C GLY A 113 -3.04 -0.22 17.56
N LYS A 114 -1.83 -0.81 17.56
CA LYS A 114 -0.69 -0.38 16.73
C LYS A 114 -1.04 -0.22 15.25
N SER A 115 -1.81 -1.14 14.68
CA SER A 115 -2.17 -1.11 13.25
C SER A 115 -2.78 0.23 12.87
N ILE A 116 -3.80 0.67 13.57
CA ILE A 116 -4.45 1.95 13.29
C ILE A 116 -3.55 3.13 13.63
N ALA A 117 -2.69 2.99 14.64
CA ALA A 117 -1.77 4.08 15.02
C ALA A 117 -0.77 4.44 13.90
N TYR A 118 -0.36 3.50 13.06
CA TYR A 118 0.47 3.82 11.90
C TYR A 118 -0.34 3.96 10.60
N LEU A 119 -1.39 3.17 10.37
CA LEU A 119 -2.20 3.26 9.16
C LEU A 119 -2.89 4.61 8.97
N LEU A 120 -3.41 5.20 10.05
CA LEU A 120 -4.14 6.46 9.97
C LEU A 120 -3.28 7.63 9.45
N PRO A 121 -2.12 7.95 10.06
CA PRO A 121 -1.27 9.04 9.54
C PRO A 121 -0.73 8.75 8.15
N GLU A 122 -0.45 7.49 7.81
CA GLU A 122 0.00 7.09 6.48
C GLU A 122 -1.10 7.30 5.43
N ALA A 123 -2.34 6.91 5.73
CA ALA A 123 -3.48 7.12 4.86
C ALA A 123 -3.78 8.61 4.64
N LEU A 124 -3.77 9.41 5.71
CA LEU A 124 -3.97 10.87 5.61
C LEU A 124 -2.86 11.54 4.80
N PHE A 125 -1.61 11.11 4.99
CA PHE A 125 -0.47 11.62 4.24
C PHE A 125 -0.56 11.25 2.76
N ALA A 126 -0.90 9.99 2.46
CA ALA A 126 -1.09 9.51 1.10
C ALA A 126 -2.19 10.29 0.36
N GLN A 127 -3.34 10.48 0.99
CA GLN A 127 -4.45 11.25 0.40
C GLN A 127 -4.10 12.72 0.17
N LYS A 128 -3.42 13.34 1.13
CA LYS A 128 -3.09 14.77 1.08
C LYS A 128 -2.08 15.10 -0.02
N ASN A 129 -1.22 14.16 -0.34
CA ASN A 129 -0.11 14.34 -1.27
C ASN A 129 -0.28 13.58 -2.58
N ASP A 130 -1.35 12.79 -2.73
CA ASP A 130 -1.56 11.90 -3.87
C ASP A 130 -0.37 10.95 -4.11
N VAL A 131 0.14 10.37 -3.03
CA VAL A 131 1.28 9.44 -3.06
C VAL A 131 0.91 8.06 -2.56
N THR A 132 1.69 7.06 -2.97
CA THR A 132 1.58 5.69 -2.45
C THR A 132 2.51 5.52 -1.25
N VAL A 133 1.96 5.01 -0.14
CA VAL A 133 2.72 4.63 1.06
C VAL A 133 2.84 3.11 1.10
N GLY A 134 4.06 2.62 1.31
CA GLY A 134 4.36 1.19 1.41
C GLY A 134 4.47 0.74 2.86
N ILE A 135 3.74 -0.31 3.23
CA ILE A 135 3.76 -0.92 4.56
C ILE A 135 4.32 -2.33 4.44
N ALA A 136 5.49 -2.57 5.03
CA ALA A 136 6.10 -3.88 5.09
C ALA A 136 5.75 -4.60 6.39
N THR A 137 5.23 -5.81 6.28
CA THR A 137 4.90 -6.66 7.44
C THR A 137 5.84 -7.86 7.52
N LYS A 138 6.09 -8.34 8.73
CA LYS A 138 6.93 -9.52 8.93
C LYS A 138 6.23 -10.82 8.50
N THR A 139 4.90 -10.89 8.61
CA THR A 139 4.12 -12.12 8.39
C THR A 139 2.96 -11.89 7.43
N ASN A 140 2.64 -12.91 6.63
CA ASN A 140 1.46 -12.89 5.77
C ASN A 140 0.16 -12.76 6.58
N ALA A 141 0.08 -13.36 7.76
CA ALA A 141 -1.08 -13.24 8.65
C ALA A 141 -1.38 -11.78 9.01
N LEU A 142 -0.34 -10.97 9.30
CA LEU A 142 -0.53 -9.56 9.56
C LEU A 142 -0.93 -8.81 8.27
N THR A 143 -0.31 -9.11 7.13
CA THR A 143 -0.73 -8.54 5.83
C THR A 143 -2.21 -8.83 5.57
N ASP A 144 -2.63 -10.07 5.76
CA ASP A 144 -4.01 -10.48 5.53
C ASP A 144 -4.97 -9.75 6.49
N GLN A 145 -4.62 -9.64 7.77
CA GLN A 145 -5.40 -8.84 8.73
C GLN A 145 -5.56 -7.39 8.28
N LEU A 146 -4.46 -6.73 7.88
CA LEU A 146 -4.52 -5.35 7.42
C LEU A 146 -5.43 -5.18 6.19
N VAL A 147 -5.31 -6.08 5.21
CA VAL A 147 -6.04 -5.97 3.94
C VAL A 147 -7.50 -6.41 4.06
N THR A 148 -7.82 -7.34 4.95
CA THR A 148 -9.19 -7.86 5.08
C THR A 148 -10.02 -7.16 6.15
N HIS A 149 -9.37 -6.52 7.14
CA HIS A 149 -10.06 -5.91 8.29
C HIS A 149 -9.71 -4.43 8.47
N ASP A 150 -8.45 -4.10 8.71
CA ASP A 150 -8.08 -2.76 9.16
C ASP A 150 -8.20 -1.71 8.04
N LEU A 151 -7.64 -1.97 6.86
CA LEU A 151 -7.71 -1.06 5.71
C LEU A 151 -9.13 -0.87 5.16
N PRO A 152 -9.97 -1.93 5.00
CA PRO A 152 -11.36 -1.74 4.62
C PRO A 152 -12.18 -0.92 5.64
N ALA A 153 -11.93 -1.10 6.94
CA ALA A 153 -12.60 -0.31 7.97
C ALA A 153 -12.16 1.16 7.91
N LEU A 154 -10.86 1.41 7.77
CA LEU A 154 -10.30 2.75 7.62
C LEU A 154 -10.81 3.43 6.33
N ALA A 155 -10.86 2.71 5.21
CA ALA A 155 -11.35 3.22 3.94
C ALA A 155 -12.82 3.67 4.02
N ARG A 156 -13.65 2.95 4.76
CA ARG A 156 -15.06 3.34 4.98
C ARG A 156 -15.20 4.57 5.89
N ALA A 157 -14.30 4.73 6.86
CA ALA A 157 -14.34 5.82 7.82
C ALA A 157 -13.73 7.13 7.27
N LEU A 158 -12.86 7.05 6.27
CA LEU A 158 -12.26 8.21 5.63
C LEU A 158 -13.24 8.84 4.62
N PRO A 159 -13.41 10.17 4.61
CA PRO A 159 -14.36 10.86 3.72
C PRO A 159 -14.14 10.59 2.23
N ASN A 160 -12.88 10.44 1.81
CA ASN A 160 -12.50 10.21 0.41
C ASN A 160 -12.21 8.72 0.11
N GLY A 161 -12.52 7.81 1.05
CA GLY A 161 -12.14 6.41 0.92
C GLY A 161 -10.62 6.19 0.98
N LEU A 162 -10.16 5.03 0.59
CA LEU A 162 -8.74 4.69 0.49
C LEU A 162 -8.57 3.55 -0.51
N SER A 163 -7.69 3.74 -1.49
CA SER A 163 -7.27 2.66 -2.37
C SER A 163 -6.08 1.93 -1.77
N PHE A 164 -6.13 0.59 -1.75
CA PHE A 164 -5.05 -0.22 -1.20
C PHE A 164 -4.97 -1.56 -1.92
N CYS A 165 -3.79 -2.16 -1.90
CA CYS A 165 -3.56 -3.52 -2.40
C CYS A 165 -2.51 -4.22 -1.54
N SER A 166 -2.42 -5.54 -1.64
CA SER A 166 -1.34 -6.31 -1.03
C SER A 166 -0.40 -6.88 -2.09
N LEU A 167 0.88 -6.95 -1.73
CA LEU A 167 1.89 -7.63 -2.52
C LEU A 167 2.60 -8.65 -1.63
N LYS A 168 2.58 -9.91 -2.03
CA LYS A 168 3.26 -11.02 -1.35
C LYS A 168 4.43 -11.52 -2.21
N GLY A 169 5.27 -12.38 -1.66
CA GLY A 169 6.27 -13.09 -2.43
C GLY A 169 5.63 -13.93 -3.55
N TYR A 170 6.35 -14.14 -4.64
CA TYR A 170 5.84 -14.87 -5.82
C TYR A 170 5.36 -16.29 -5.49
N GLU A 171 5.89 -16.91 -4.45
CA GLU A 171 5.51 -18.24 -3.96
C GLU A 171 4.07 -18.31 -3.40
N HIS A 172 3.48 -17.16 -3.12
CA HIS A 172 2.09 -17.05 -2.64
C HIS A 172 1.05 -16.87 -3.77
N TYR A 173 1.52 -16.83 -5.02
CA TYR A 173 0.65 -16.73 -6.18
C TYR A 173 0.67 -18.01 -7.00
N PRO A 174 -0.49 -18.46 -7.56
CA PRO A 174 -0.51 -19.61 -8.42
C PRO A 174 0.34 -19.36 -9.67
N CYS A 175 1.20 -20.30 -9.99
CA CYS A 175 1.92 -20.30 -11.26
C CYS A 175 0.97 -20.76 -12.38
N LEU A 176 0.56 -19.88 -13.27
CA LEU A 176 -0.36 -20.19 -14.37
C LEU A 176 0.12 -21.38 -15.21
N HIS A 177 1.43 -21.45 -15.49
CA HIS A 177 2.02 -22.57 -16.23
C HIS A 177 1.89 -23.93 -15.53
N ARG A 178 1.88 -23.96 -14.20
CA ARG A 178 1.62 -25.19 -13.43
C ARG A 178 0.14 -25.53 -13.37
N VAL A 179 -0.71 -24.54 -13.33
CA VAL A 179 -2.17 -24.71 -13.35
C VAL A 179 -2.59 -25.31 -14.68
N ASP A 180 -2.11 -24.77 -15.81
CA ASP A 180 -2.42 -25.25 -17.17
C ASP A 180 -1.95 -26.69 -17.42
N ARG A 181 -0.88 -27.12 -16.76
CA ARG A 181 -0.39 -28.50 -16.84
C ARG A 181 -1.15 -29.50 -15.98
N ALA A 182 -1.90 -29.02 -15.00
CA ALA A 182 -2.65 -29.85 -14.07
C ALA A 182 -4.14 -29.97 -14.44
N ALA A 183 -4.61 -29.16 -15.40
CA ALA A 183 -5.94 -29.19 -15.98
C ALA A 183 -5.97 -30.15 -17.18
#